data_5d75a29df14621718466a280bae45bc6
#
_entry.id   5d75a29df14621718466a280bae45bc6
#
_cell.length_a   1.000
_cell.length_b   1.000
_cell.length_c   1.000
_cell.angle_alpha   90.00
_cell.angle_beta   90.00
_cell.angle_gamma   90.00
#
_symmetry.space_group_name_H-M   'P 1'
#
loop_
_entity.id
_entity.type
_entity.pdbx_description
1 polymer ?
#
loop_
_entity_poly.entity_id
_entity_poly.type
_entity_poly.pdbx_seq_one_letter_code
_entity_poly.pdbx_strand_id
1 'polypeptide(L)'
;MAKKPVLVVMAAGMGSRYGGLKQIDPVGSQGEAILDYSLFDAREAGFETAVIIIKKAIEKDFMETVGARLKKCPMEIRYAFQELDKELPEGFQVPAERTKPWGTSHAVLCAKNEIGDAPFVVLNADDYYGKSAFKVAYDALMEAQEGNNYYMVGYQLGNTVTDNGSVARGVCQTNAEGYLTAVVERTRIEKYEGGIHFTEDGENWEDLAFDTPVSMNMWGYTTEFLKEVEARFPKFLEEEVSKNPAKAEFFLPMTVGALLKEGKATVKVLRSPDKWYGVTYAADKPQVVAALKAMTQEGKYPDGLWG
;
A
#
# COMPACT_ATOMS: atom_id res chain seq x y z
N MET A 1 -21.74 12.17 14.01
CA MET A 1 -20.29 12.45 14.14
C MET A 1 -19.60 11.77 12.99
N ALA A 2 -18.57 12.40 12.39
CA ALA A 2 -17.74 11.77 11.38
C ALA A 2 -17.09 10.50 11.94
N LYS A 3 -17.07 9.42 11.14
CA LYS A 3 -16.42 8.16 11.53
C LYS A 3 -14.92 8.30 11.36
N LYS A 4 -14.16 7.84 12.35
CA LYS A 4 -12.70 7.83 12.23
C LYS A 4 -12.27 6.84 11.14
N PRO A 5 -11.30 7.25 10.29
CA PRO A 5 -10.78 6.36 9.26
C PRO A 5 -10.14 5.11 9.85
N VAL A 6 -10.28 3.99 9.14
CA VAL A 6 -9.63 2.71 9.45
C VAL A 6 -8.33 2.60 8.64
N LEU A 7 -7.26 2.13 9.27
CA LEU A 7 -6.03 1.77 8.56
C LEU A 7 -6.15 0.34 8.03
N VAL A 8 -5.89 0.13 6.75
CA VAL A 8 -5.89 -1.21 6.12
C VAL A 8 -4.49 -1.52 5.63
N VAL A 9 -3.88 -2.54 6.19
CA VAL A 9 -2.49 -2.91 5.91
C VAL A 9 -2.44 -4.23 5.15
N MET A 10 -1.93 -4.20 3.92
CA MET A 10 -1.81 -5.37 3.07
C MET A 10 -0.54 -6.15 3.39
N ALA A 11 -0.67 -7.24 4.13
CA ALA A 11 0.42 -8.13 4.56
C ALA A 11 0.31 -9.55 3.97
N ALA A 12 -0.57 -9.79 2.99
CA ALA A 12 -0.77 -11.08 2.34
C ALA A 12 0.22 -11.37 1.19
N GLY A 13 1.09 -10.42 0.84
CA GLY A 13 2.09 -10.57 -0.24
C GLY A 13 3.16 -11.60 0.09
N MET A 14 3.60 -12.38 -0.92
CA MET A 14 4.58 -13.46 -0.72
C MET A 14 6.05 -13.04 -0.80
N GLY A 15 6.36 -11.76 -1.06
CA GLY A 15 7.74 -11.28 -1.12
C GLY A 15 8.67 -12.11 -2.01
N SER A 16 8.22 -12.52 -3.20
CA SER A 16 8.90 -13.52 -4.06
C SER A 16 10.35 -13.17 -4.41
N ARG A 17 10.73 -11.90 -4.37
CA ARG A 17 12.10 -11.42 -4.61
C ARG A 17 12.99 -11.41 -3.36
N TYR A 18 12.39 -11.52 -2.18
CA TYR A 18 13.09 -11.40 -0.89
C TYR A 18 13.50 -12.75 -0.29
N GLY A 19 12.85 -13.83 -0.72
CA GLY A 19 13.14 -15.20 -0.25
C GLY A 19 12.63 -15.52 1.16
N GLY A 20 11.68 -14.73 1.71
CA GLY A 20 11.09 -14.92 3.04
C GLY A 20 9.86 -14.05 3.28
N LEU A 21 9.31 -14.12 4.49
CA LEU A 21 8.18 -13.30 4.94
C LEU A 21 8.68 -11.90 5.32
N LYS A 22 8.74 -10.99 4.34
CA LYS A 22 9.15 -9.59 4.55
C LYS A 22 8.37 -8.88 5.66
N GLN A 23 7.10 -9.19 5.80
CA GLN A 23 6.18 -8.51 6.70
C GLN A 23 6.49 -8.71 8.18
N ILE A 24 7.30 -9.74 8.50
CA ILE A 24 7.73 -10.06 9.86
C ILE A 24 9.21 -9.81 10.11
N ASP A 25 9.96 -9.40 9.08
CA ASP A 25 11.41 -9.23 9.15
C ASP A 25 11.77 -8.02 10.01
N PRO A 26 12.57 -8.19 11.10
CA PRO A 26 12.88 -7.12 12.03
C PRO A 26 13.79 -6.06 11.40
N VAL A 27 13.41 -4.80 11.63
CA VAL A 27 14.18 -3.61 11.23
C VAL A 27 14.47 -2.66 12.40
N GLY A 28 13.71 -2.77 13.48
CA GLY A 28 13.87 -1.97 14.71
C GLY A 28 14.74 -2.66 15.75
N SER A 29 15.13 -1.88 16.78
CA SER A 29 16.06 -2.31 17.86
C SER A 29 15.47 -3.39 18.76
N GLN A 30 14.15 -3.43 18.92
CA GLN A 30 13.41 -4.38 19.75
C GLN A 30 12.69 -5.45 18.91
N GLY A 31 13.09 -5.62 17.64
CA GLY A 31 12.53 -6.59 16.73
C GLY A 31 11.29 -6.12 15.97
N GLU A 32 11.02 -4.82 15.97
CA GLU A 32 9.90 -4.24 15.23
C GLU A 32 10.09 -4.44 13.71
N ALA A 33 9.03 -4.81 13.03
CA ALA A 33 8.94 -4.82 11.57
C ALA A 33 8.52 -3.44 11.06
N ILE A 34 8.61 -3.19 9.77
CA ILE A 34 8.15 -1.93 9.14
C ILE A 34 6.68 -1.64 9.48
N LEU A 35 5.85 -2.68 9.52
CA LEU A 35 4.45 -2.59 9.90
C LEU A 35 4.24 -1.95 11.30
N ASP A 36 5.10 -2.25 12.26
CA ASP A 36 5.00 -1.68 13.62
C ASP A 36 5.15 -0.14 13.56
N TYR A 37 6.07 0.38 12.74
CA TYR A 37 6.24 1.82 12.51
C TYR A 37 5.03 2.45 11.81
N SER A 38 4.46 1.77 10.82
CA SER A 38 3.24 2.24 10.14
C SER A 38 2.06 2.36 11.11
N LEU A 39 1.88 1.39 12.01
CA LEU A 39 0.83 1.45 13.03
C LEU A 39 1.11 2.54 14.07
N PHE A 40 2.36 2.73 14.47
CA PHE A 40 2.75 3.79 15.38
C PHE A 40 2.43 5.17 14.79
N ASP A 41 2.85 5.43 13.55
CA ASP A 41 2.59 6.70 12.86
C ASP A 41 1.11 6.94 12.61
N ALA A 42 0.35 5.90 12.26
CA ALA A 42 -1.09 5.96 12.09
C ALA A 42 -1.80 6.34 13.41
N ARG A 43 -1.42 5.72 14.53
CA ARG A 43 -1.95 6.06 15.85
C ARG A 43 -1.69 7.52 16.18
N GLU A 44 -0.47 8.00 15.99
CA GLU A 44 -0.10 9.40 16.23
C GLU A 44 -0.91 10.37 15.33
N ALA A 45 -1.27 9.95 14.12
CA ALA A 45 -2.12 10.70 13.22
C ALA A 45 -3.60 10.75 13.64
N GLY A 46 -4.05 9.80 14.50
CA GLY A 46 -5.41 9.76 15.02
C GLY A 46 -6.22 8.50 14.68
N PHE A 47 -5.65 7.53 13.94
CA PHE A 47 -6.30 6.24 13.68
C PHE A 47 -6.46 5.46 14.99
N GLU A 48 -7.62 4.84 15.17
CA GLU A 48 -7.92 4.03 16.37
C GLU A 48 -8.06 2.54 16.02
N THR A 49 -8.33 2.21 14.75
CA THR A 49 -8.53 0.84 14.27
C THR A 49 -7.63 0.56 13.09
N ALA A 50 -7.01 -0.61 13.09
CA ALA A 50 -6.26 -1.15 11.96
C ALA A 50 -6.75 -2.54 11.58
N VAL A 51 -6.91 -2.77 10.27
CA VAL A 51 -7.22 -4.08 9.68
C VAL A 51 -5.97 -4.58 8.98
N ILE A 52 -5.46 -5.72 9.40
CA ILE A 52 -4.27 -6.35 8.81
C ILE A 52 -4.72 -7.52 7.95
N ILE A 53 -4.45 -7.43 6.64
CA ILE A 53 -4.82 -8.46 5.68
C ILE A 53 -3.65 -9.44 5.55
N ILE A 54 -3.85 -10.69 5.94
CA ILE A 54 -2.87 -11.77 5.86
C ILE A 54 -3.43 -12.96 5.08
N LYS A 55 -2.62 -14.00 4.90
CA LYS A 55 -3.07 -15.33 4.44
C LYS A 55 -3.13 -16.30 5.60
N LYS A 56 -4.03 -17.27 5.53
CA LYS A 56 -4.09 -18.36 6.51
C LYS A 56 -2.77 -19.12 6.61
N ALA A 57 -2.09 -19.29 5.50
CA ALA A 57 -0.80 -20.00 5.46
C ALA A 57 0.30 -19.38 6.32
N ILE A 58 0.25 -18.07 6.59
CA ILE A 58 1.25 -17.36 7.40
C ILE A 58 0.70 -16.93 8.77
N GLU A 59 -0.56 -17.22 9.08
CA GLU A 59 -1.24 -16.73 10.29
C GLU A 59 -0.46 -17.07 11.55
N LYS A 60 -0.02 -18.33 11.70
CA LYS A 60 0.70 -18.79 12.88
C LYS A 60 1.99 -17.99 13.09
N ASP A 61 2.85 -17.95 12.08
CA ASP A 61 4.15 -17.28 12.16
C ASP A 61 3.97 -15.76 12.38
N PHE A 62 2.97 -15.17 11.71
CA PHE A 62 2.62 -13.76 11.88
C PHE A 62 2.15 -13.46 13.32
N MET A 63 1.27 -14.29 13.88
CA MET A 63 0.73 -14.10 15.23
C MET A 63 1.76 -14.34 16.33
N GLU A 64 2.71 -15.26 16.12
CA GLU A 64 3.81 -15.53 17.06
C GLU A 64 4.88 -14.43 17.06
N THR A 65 5.00 -13.67 15.98
CA THR A 65 6.00 -12.60 15.80
C THR A 65 5.37 -11.21 15.91
N VAL A 66 4.85 -10.68 14.81
CA VAL A 66 4.21 -9.35 14.76
C VAL A 66 2.99 -9.28 15.68
N GLY A 67 2.09 -10.28 15.60
CA GLY A 67 0.88 -10.32 16.42
C GLY A 67 1.17 -10.29 17.91
N ALA A 68 2.26 -10.91 18.36
CA ALA A 68 2.68 -10.89 19.77
C ALA A 68 3.05 -9.47 20.24
N ARG A 69 3.74 -8.68 19.39
CA ARG A 69 4.07 -7.28 19.69
C ARG A 69 2.82 -6.39 19.63
N LEU A 70 1.94 -6.61 18.66
CA LEU A 70 0.72 -5.82 18.46
C LEU A 70 -0.30 -5.96 19.60
N LYS A 71 -0.17 -6.96 20.48
CA LYS A 71 -0.96 -7.02 21.72
C LYS A 71 -0.74 -5.82 22.63
N LYS A 72 0.40 -5.15 22.51
CA LYS A 72 0.73 -3.93 23.25
C LYS A 72 0.35 -2.65 22.49
N CYS A 73 -0.01 -2.75 21.20
CA CYS A 73 -0.45 -1.63 20.41
C CYS A 73 -1.79 -1.10 20.96
N PRO A 74 -1.91 0.21 21.24
CA PRO A 74 -3.14 0.78 21.81
C PRO A 74 -4.25 1.03 20.76
N MET A 75 -4.11 0.49 19.54
CA MET A 75 -5.14 0.48 18.51
C MET A 75 -5.95 -0.82 18.57
N GLU A 76 -7.20 -0.77 18.12
CA GLU A 76 -7.98 -1.97 17.84
C GLU A 76 -7.41 -2.65 16.59
N ILE A 77 -6.86 -3.86 16.74
CA ILE A 77 -6.30 -4.63 15.62
C ILE A 77 -7.29 -5.70 15.22
N ARG A 78 -7.72 -5.66 13.96
CA ARG A 78 -8.56 -6.67 13.32
C ARG A 78 -7.76 -7.40 12.24
N TYR A 79 -8.10 -8.65 11.97
CA TYR A 79 -7.43 -9.46 10.94
C TYR A 79 -8.42 -9.88 9.87
N ALA A 80 -8.05 -9.68 8.61
CA ALA A 80 -8.76 -10.19 7.45
C ALA A 80 -7.88 -11.19 6.69
N PHE A 81 -8.51 -12.12 5.97
CA PHE A 81 -7.78 -13.17 5.27
C PHE A 81 -8.05 -13.09 3.77
N GLN A 82 -6.99 -12.88 2.99
CA GLN A 82 -7.05 -12.94 1.54
C GLN A 82 -6.76 -14.37 1.07
N GLU A 83 -7.82 -15.10 0.68
CA GLU A 83 -7.73 -16.45 0.12
C GLU A 83 -8.33 -16.50 -1.28
N LEU A 84 -7.93 -17.47 -2.09
CA LEU A 84 -8.35 -17.57 -3.50
C LEU A 84 -9.84 -17.86 -3.67
N ASP A 85 -10.47 -18.48 -2.70
CA ASP A 85 -11.89 -18.86 -2.66
C ASP A 85 -12.81 -17.80 -2.01
N LYS A 86 -12.23 -16.69 -1.55
CA LYS A 86 -13.00 -15.60 -0.92
C LYS A 86 -13.64 -14.67 -1.93
N GLU A 87 -14.86 -14.18 -1.61
CA GLU A 87 -15.57 -13.15 -2.37
C GLU A 87 -15.83 -13.54 -3.85
N LEU A 88 -15.77 -14.81 -4.18
CA LEU A 88 -16.04 -15.30 -5.55
C LEU A 88 -17.53 -15.27 -5.86
N PRO A 89 -17.93 -14.97 -7.11
CA PRO A 89 -19.29 -15.15 -7.57
C PRO A 89 -19.73 -16.62 -7.46
N GLU A 90 -21.02 -16.84 -7.26
CA GLU A 90 -21.59 -18.18 -7.22
C GLU A 90 -21.25 -18.96 -8.51
N GLY A 91 -20.76 -20.18 -8.33
CA GLY A 91 -20.38 -21.08 -9.43
C GLY A 91 -19.01 -20.83 -10.06
N PHE A 92 -18.28 -19.76 -9.68
CA PHE A 92 -16.92 -19.55 -10.17
C PHE A 92 -15.95 -20.53 -9.52
N GLN A 93 -15.12 -21.18 -10.34
CA GLN A 93 -14.09 -22.11 -9.88
C GLN A 93 -12.71 -21.49 -10.07
N VAL A 94 -11.89 -21.54 -9.00
CA VAL A 94 -10.50 -21.12 -9.08
C VAL A 94 -9.74 -22.01 -10.06
N PRO A 95 -9.03 -21.44 -11.07
CA PRO A 95 -8.21 -22.23 -11.97
C PRO A 95 -7.19 -23.10 -11.22
N ALA A 96 -7.07 -24.38 -11.60
CA ALA A 96 -6.25 -25.35 -10.87
C ALA A 96 -4.77 -24.98 -10.77
N GLU A 97 -4.25 -24.28 -11.79
CA GLU A 97 -2.86 -23.80 -11.84
C GLU A 97 -2.62 -22.52 -11.02
N ARG A 98 -3.69 -21.89 -10.47
CA ARG A 98 -3.53 -20.61 -9.80
C ARG A 98 -3.11 -20.74 -8.35
N THR A 99 -1.97 -20.17 -8.04
CA THR A 99 -1.45 -20.00 -6.67
C THR A 99 -1.32 -18.55 -6.24
N LYS A 100 -1.33 -17.64 -7.24
CA LYS A 100 -1.17 -16.20 -7.02
C LYS A 100 -2.48 -15.57 -6.53
N PRO A 101 -2.45 -14.69 -5.50
CA PRO A 101 -3.63 -13.91 -5.08
C PRO A 101 -4.24 -13.13 -6.24
N TRP A 102 -5.52 -12.76 -6.10
CA TRP A 102 -6.24 -12.00 -7.12
C TRP A 102 -5.81 -10.53 -7.24
N GLY A 103 -4.95 -10.03 -6.35
CA GLY A 103 -4.43 -8.67 -6.37
C GLY A 103 -4.94 -7.80 -5.22
N THR A 104 -4.52 -6.52 -5.22
CA THR A 104 -4.72 -5.61 -4.09
C THR A 104 -6.17 -5.13 -3.93
N SER A 105 -6.95 -4.97 -5.01
CA SER A 105 -8.38 -4.70 -4.91
C SER A 105 -9.13 -5.86 -4.23
N HIS A 106 -8.80 -7.10 -4.58
CA HIS A 106 -9.39 -8.25 -3.91
C HIS A 106 -8.97 -8.38 -2.44
N ALA A 107 -7.73 -8.00 -2.10
CA ALA A 107 -7.30 -7.97 -0.70
C ALA A 107 -8.21 -7.07 0.14
N VAL A 108 -8.48 -5.86 -0.37
CA VAL A 108 -9.37 -4.90 0.30
C VAL A 108 -10.81 -5.41 0.34
N LEU A 109 -11.30 -6.06 -0.72
CA LEU A 109 -12.62 -6.68 -0.74
C LEU A 109 -12.77 -7.77 0.33
N CYS A 110 -11.74 -8.61 0.53
CA CYS A 110 -11.72 -9.60 1.60
C CYS A 110 -11.77 -9.00 3.02
N ALA A 111 -11.43 -7.73 3.16
CA ALA A 111 -11.44 -7.01 4.44
C ALA A 111 -12.69 -6.16 4.66
N LYS A 112 -13.68 -6.20 3.77
CA LYS A 112 -14.85 -5.31 3.79
C LYS A 112 -15.63 -5.34 5.12
N ASN A 113 -15.76 -6.50 5.74
CA ASN A 113 -16.49 -6.66 7.00
C ASN A 113 -15.71 -6.05 8.19
N GLU A 114 -14.39 -6.19 8.21
CA GLU A 114 -13.50 -5.66 9.23
C GLU A 114 -13.32 -4.15 9.10
N ILE A 115 -13.37 -3.60 7.88
CA ILE A 115 -13.39 -2.16 7.60
C ILE A 115 -14.73 -1.56 8.03
N GLY A 116 -15.82 -2.26 7.72
CA GLY A 116 -17.19 -1.82 8.01
C GLY A 116 -17.59 -0.61 7.15
N ASP A 117 -18.26 0.34 7.78
CA ASP A 117 -18.82 1.54 7.14
C ASP A 117 -18.02 2.82 7.44
N ALA A 118 -16.72 2.70 7.69
CA ALA A 118 -15.80 3.80 7.88
C ALA A 118 -14.98 4.10 6.61
N PRO A 119 -14.57 5.35 6.35
CA PRO A 119 -13.54 5.62 5.37
C PRO A 119 -12.24 4.93 5.79
N PHE A 120 -11.33 4.68 4.85
CA PHE A 120 -10.14 3.91 5.17
C PHE A 120 -8.93 4.30 4.32
N VAL A 121 -7.74 4.09 4.88
CA VAL A 121 -6.45 4.21 4.19
C VAL A 121 -5.90 2.82 3.96
N VAL A 122 -5.45 2.53 2.73
CA VAL A 122 -4.78 1.28 2.37
C VAL A 122 -3.30 1.53 2.14
N LEU A 123 -2.46 0.61 2.63
CA LEU A 123 -1.01 0.65 2.40
C LEU A 123 -0.37 -0.74 2.42
N ASN A 124 0.87 -0.83 1.99
CA ASN A 124 1.66 -2.06 2.03
C ASN A 124 2.33 -2.24 3.41
N ALA A 125 2.39 -3.46 3.90
CA ALA A 125 3.00 -3.78 5.20
C ALA A 125 4.53 -3.68 5.23
N ASP A 126 5.18 -3.74 4.06
CA ASP A 126 6.63 -3.79 3.89
C ASP A 126 7.24 -2.45 3.42
N ASP A 127 6.44 -1.37 3.45
CA ASP A 127 6.84 -0.02 3.08
C ASP A 127 6.76 0.92 4.28
N TYR A 128 7.83 1.70 4.50
CA TYR A 128 7.85 2.80 5.47
C TYR A 128 7.42 4.10 4.80
N TYR A 129 6.35 4.69 5.28
CA TYR A 129 5.69 5.85 4.67
C TYR A 129 6.05 7.20 5.31
N GLY A 130 6.42 7.20 6.60
CA GLY A 130 6.70 8.39 7.38
C GLY A 130 5.45 9.05 7.98
N LYS A 131 5.64 9.81 9.06
CA LYS A 131 4.55 10.38 9.90
C LYS A 131 3.62 11.32 9.14
N SER A 132 4.20 12.17 8.27
CA SER A 132 3.40 13.19 7.55
C SER A 132 2.39 12.54 6.61
N ALA A 133 2.73 11.39 6.00
CA ALA A 133 1.84 10.68 5.09
C ALA A 133 0.55 10.23 5.79
N PHE A 134 0.66 9.69 7.00
CA PHE A 134 -0.51 9.27 7.79
C PHE A 134 -1.36 10.47 8.22
N LYS A 135 -0.71 11.57 8.61
CA LYS A 135 -1.43 12.78 9.05
C LYS A 135 -2.24 13.40 7.92
N VAL A 136 -1.66 13.59 6.74
CA VAL A 136 -2.39 14.19 5.62
C VAL A 136 -3.50 13.28 5.11
N ALA A 137 -3.32 11.96 5.14
CA ALA A 137 -4.34 10.99 4.74
C ALA A 137 -5.51 10.96 5.75
N TYR A 138 -5.20 10.96 7.05
CA TYR A 138 -6.20 11.01 8.12
C TYR A 138 -7.06 12.26 8.02
N ASP A 139 -6.43 13.44 7.95
CA ASP A 139 -7.13 14.71 7.92
C ASP A 139 -8.05 14.81 6.70
N ALA A 140 -7.56 14.42 5.51
CA ALA A 140 -8.36 14.44 4.30
C ALA A 140 -9.60 13.53 4.40
N LEU A 141 -9.48 12.34 4.98
CA LEU A 141 -10.62 11.44 5.19
C LEU A 141 -11.57 11.88 6.30
N MET A 142 -11.10 12.64 7.28
CA MET A 142 -11.98 13.24 8.27
C MET A 142 -12.86 14.36 7.68
N GLU A 143 -12.39 15.04 6.63
CA GLU A 143 -13.15 16.08 5.93
C GLU A 143 -14.13 15.50 4.90
N ALA A 144 -13.75 14.47 4.16
CA ALA A 144 -14.56 13.88 3.08
C ALA A 144 -14.94 12.43 3.38
N GLN A 145 -16.15 12.25 3.89
CA GLN A 145 -16.63 10.96 4.40
C GLN A 145 -17.52 10.19 3.41
N GLU A 146 -18.01 10.84 2.35
CA GLU A 146 -18.99 10.26 1.44
C GLU A 146 -18.64 10.52 -0.04
N GLY A 147 -19.26 9.74 -0.91
CA GLY A 147 -19.08 9.82 -2.36
C GLY A 147 -17.77 9.21 -2.84
N ASN A 148 -17.52 9.32 -4.14
CA ASN A 148 -16.34 8.76 -4.80
C ASN A 148 -15.19 9.79 -4.87
N ASN A 149 -14.95 10.51 -3.77
CA ASN A 149 -13.84 11.43 -3.63
C ASN A 149 -12.71 10.74 -2.87
N TYR A 150 -11.69 10.32 -3.59
CA TYR A 150 -10.59 9.53 -3.06
C TYR A 150 -9.32 10.36 -2.93
N TYR A 151 -8.34 9.80 -2.25
CA TYR A 151 -7.05 10.41 -2.00
C TYR A 151 -5.92 9.44 -2.32
N MET A 152 -4.79 9.98 -2.73
CA MET A 152 -3.55 9.23 -2.86
C MET A 152 -2.43 10.06 -2.25
N VAL A 153 -1.61 9.45 -1.41
CA VAL A 153 -0.40 10.10 -0.91
C VAL A 153 0.69 9.99 -1.97
N GLY A 154 1.02 11.14 -2.57
CA GLY A 154 2.09 11.25 -3.57
C GLY A 154 3.42 11.59 -2.91
N TYR A 155 4.45 10.85 -3.31
CA TYR A 155 5.83 11.07 -2.90
C TYR A 155 6.61 11.72 -4.03
N GLN A 156 7.66 12.45 -3.69
CA GLN A 156 8.64 12.91 -4.69
C GLN A 156 9.44 11.70 -5.17
N LEU A 157 9.57 11.52 -6.47
CA LEU A 157 10.29 10.39 -7.08
C LEU A 157 11.69 10.21 -6.47
N GLY A 158 12.43 11.31 -6.30
CA GLY A 158 13.78 11.28 -5.73
C GLY A 158 13.86 10.72 -4.32
N ASN A 159 12.77 10.76 -3.56
CA ASN A 159 12.65 10.17 -2.21
C ASN A 159 12.26 8.68 -2.21
N THR A 160 12.13 8.06 -3.40
CA THR A 160 11.63 6.67 -3.55
C THR A 160 12.56 5.76 -4.37
N VAL A 161 13.64 6.29 -4.94
CA VAL A 161 14.61 5.53 -5.72
C VAL A 161 15.75 5.00 -4.85
N THR A 162 16.38 3.91 -5.26
CA THR A 162 17.52 3.27 -4.58
C THR A 162 18.80 3.36 -5.43
N ASP A 163 19.95 3.21 -4.77
CA ASP A 163 21.25 3.11 -5.45
C ASP A 163 21.58 1.63 -5.82
N ASN A 164 20.73 0.68 -5.43
CA ASN A 164 20.95 -0.77 -5.58
C ASN A 164 20.35 -1.35 -6.88
N GLY A 165 19.79 -0.52 -7.77
CA GLY A 165 19.21 -0.97 -9.03
C GLY A 165 17.98 -0.19 -9.46
N SER A 166 17.27 -0.74 -10.43
CA SER A 166 16.04 -0.14 -10.94
C SER A 166 14.84 -0.36 -10.02
N VAL A 167 13.92 0.60 -10.08
CA VAL A 167 12.62 0.51 -9.40
C VAL A 167 11.47 0.70 -10.38
N ALA A 168 10.30 0.18 -10.05
CA ALA A 168 9.06 0.46 -10.75
C ALA A 168 8.20 1.42 -9.91
N ARG A 169 7.61 2.45 -10.56
CA ARG A 169 6.76 3.45 -9.88
C ARG A 169 5.59 3.87 -10.75
N GLY A 170 4.45 4.06 -10.11
CA GLY A 170 3.31 4.72 -10.73
C GLY A 170 3.54 6.24 -10.78
N VAL A 171 4.03 6.74 -11.92
CA VAL A 171 4.23 8.17 -12.15
C VAL A 171 2.89 8.85 -12.32
N CYS A 172 2.60 9.84 -11.48
CA CYS A 172 1.31 10.50 -11.41
C CYS A 172 1.28 11.78 -12.26
N GLN A 173 0.21 11.95 -13.02
CA GLN A 173 -0.12 13.19 -13.69
C GLN A 173 -1.28 13.86 -12.94
N THR A 174 -1.17 15.17 -12.69
CA THR A 174 -2.20 15.94 -11.99
C THR A 174 -2.60 17.16 -12.78
N ASN A 175 -3.85 17.61 -12.62
CA ASN A 175 -4.30 18.91 -13.08
C ASN A 175 -3.80 20.05 -12.16
N ALA A 176 -4.12 21.29 -12.52
CA ALA A 176 -3.71 22.48 -11.77
C ALA A 176 -4.22 22.49 -10.33
N GLU A 177 -5.38 21.88 -10.08
CA GLU A 177 -6.00 21.77 -8.76
C GLU A 177 -5.43 20.61 -7.94
N GLY A 178 -4.48 19.81 -8.50
CA GLY A 178 -3.83 18.68 -7.85
C GLY A 178 -4.68 17.41 -7.80
N TYR A 179 -5.65 17.28 -8.70
CA TYR A 179 -6.37 16.02 -8.89
C TYR A 179 -5.64 15.13 -9.90
N LEU A 180 -5.62 13.85 -9.59
CA LEU A 180 -5.00 12.83 -10.43
C LEU A 180 -5.75 12.70 -11.76
N THR A 181 -5.03 12.80 -12.86
CA THR A 181 -5.56 12.60 -14.22
C THR A 181 -5.12 11.27 -14.82
N ALA A 182 -3.92 10.81 -14.44
CA ALA A 182 -3.40 9.50 -14.85
C ALA A 182 -2.33 9.00 -13.86
N VAL A 183 -2.18 7.67 -13.82
CA VAL A 183 -1.02 7.00 -13.24
C VAL A 183 -0.41 6.14 -14.33
N VAL A 184 0.85 6.37 -14.63
CA VAL A 184 1.59 5.62 -15.64
C VAL A 184 2.64 4.79 -14.92
N GLU A 185 2.51 3.47 -14.96
CA GLU A 185 3.51 2.58 -14.38
C GLU A 185 4.77 2.60 -15.23
N ARG A 186 5.88 3.08 -14.65
CA ARG A 186 7.22 3.03 -15.22
C ARG A 186 7.96 1.88 -14.56
N THR A 187 8.23 0.85 -15.33
CA THR A 187 8.75 -0.43 -14.81
C THR A 187 10.25 -0.43 -14.57
N ARG A 188 10.96 0.52 -15.17
CA ARG A 188 12.40 0.65 -15.02
C ARG A 188 12.82 2.11 -14.89
N ILE A 189 13.01 2.53 -13.65
CA ILE A 189 13.52 3.85 -13.27
C ILE A 189 14.86 3.64 -12.55
N GLU A 190 15.87 4.39 -12.90
CA GLU A 190 17.20 4.30 -12.32
C GLU A 190 17.77 5.68 -11.97
N LYS A 191 18.63 5.74 -10.96
CA LYS A 191 19.50 6.87 -10.71
C LYS A 191 20.71 6.82 -11.62
N TYR A 192 21.19 7.98 -12.04
CA TYR A 192 22.47 8.15 -12.71
C TYR A 192 23.15 9.43 -12.22
N GLU A 193 24.39 9.70 -12.63
CA GLU A 193 25.16 10.87 -12.16
C GLU A 193 24.46 12.22 -12.44
N GLY A 194 23.63 12.29 -13.51
CA GLY A 194 22.86 13.47 -13.89
C GLY A 194 21.49 13.62 -13.26
N GLY A 195 20.96 12.57 -12.59
CA GLY A 195 19.59 12.62 -12.06
C GLY A 195 18.86 11.28 -11.97
N ILE A 196 17.62 11.28 -12.44
CA ILE A 196 16.76 10.09 -12.48
C ILE A 196 16.20 9.97 -13.90
N HIS A 197 16.24 8.78 -14.46
CA HIS A 197 15.69 8.50 -15.77
C HIS A 197 14.90 7.19 -15.78
N PHE A 198 14.08 7.00 -16.82
CA PHE A 198 13.36 5.75 -17.05
C PHE A 198 13.52 5.29 -18.50
N THR A 199 13.26 4.02 -18.71
CA THR A 199 13.16 3.42 -20.04
C THR A 199 12.03 2.42 -20.11
N GLU A 200 11.39 2.33 -21.28
CA GLU A 200 10.38 1.30 -21.56
C GLU A 200 10.97 0.10 -22.33
N ASP A 201 11.99 0.36 -23.13
CA ASP A 201 12.62 -0.60 -24.06
C ASP A 201 14.03 -1.04 -23.65
N GLY A 202 14.64 -0.37 -22.67
CA GLY A 202 16.00 -0.62 -22.20
C GLY A 202 17.08 0.09 -23.01
N GLU A 203 16.71 0.80 -24.08
CA GLU A 203 17.63 1.49 -24.98
C GLU A 203 17.46 3.02 -24.94
N ASN A 204 16.21 3.48 -25.00
CA ASN A 204 15.89 4.90 -24.97
C ASN A 204 15.56 5.34 -23.54
N TRP A 205 16.30 6.34 -23.05
CA TRP A 205 16.15 6.85 -21.70
C TRP A 205 15.59 8.28 -21.71
N GLU A 206 14.62 8.52 -20.83
CA GLU A 206 14.00 9.82 -20.62
C GLU A 206 14.18 10.27 -19.17
N ASP A 207 14.53 11.54 -18.97
CA ASP A 207 14.72 12.11 -17.64
C ASP A 207 13.39 12.35 -16.93
N LEU A 208 13.39 12.13 -15.61
CA LEU A 208 12.33 12.48 -14.71
C LEU A 208 12.81 13.47 -13.65
N ALA A 209 12.02 14.50 -13.37
CA ALA A 209 12.32 15.45 -12.32
C ALA A 209 12.31 14.78 -10.94
N PHE A 210 13.16 15.24 -10.02
CA PHE A 210 13.25 14.73 -8.65
C PHE A 210 11.88 14.81 -7.92
N ASP A 211 11.16 15.91 -8.14
CA ASP A 211 9.87 16.22 -7.50
C ASP A 211 8.65 15.66 -8.24
N THR A 212 8.88 14.85 -9.30
CA THR A 212 7.80 14.13 -10.00
C THR A 212 6.98 13.33 -8.98
N PRO A 213 5.65 13.54 -8.92
CA PRO A 213 4.82 12.81 -7.97
C PRO A 213 4.66 11.34 -8.39
N VAL A 214 4.90 10.43 -7.44
CA VAL A 214 4.74 8.99 -7.65
C VAL A 214 3.85 8.37 -6.58
N SER A 215 3.10 7.35 -6.97
CA SER A 215 2.33 6.51 -6.06
C SER A 215 3.22 5.44 -5.43
N MET A 216 3.16 5.37 -4.09
CA MET A 216 3.75 4.28 -3.32
C MET A 216 2.66 3.39 -2.70
N ASN A 217 1.50 3.33 -3.36
CA ASN A 217 0.36 2.50 -2.99
C ASN A 217 -0.26 2.84 -1.62
N MET A 218 -0.21 4.11 -1.22
CA MET A 218 -0.94 4.63 -0.07
C MET A 218 -2.14 5.43 -0.54
N TRP A 219 -3.34 4.87 -0.35
CA TRP A 219 -4.61 5.38 -0.87
C TRP A 219 -5.63 5.57 0.23
N GLY A 220 -6.38 6.66 0.16
CA GLY A 220 -7.53 6.95 1.02
C GLY A 220 -8.84 6.82 0.26
N TYR A 221 -9.79 6.06 0.81
CA TYR A 221 -11.06 5.75 0.21
C TYR A 221 -12.23 5.99 1.16
N THR A 222 -13.37 6.35 0.59
CA THR A 222 -14.67 6.22 1.25
C THR A 222 -15.20 4.80 1.11
N THR A 223 -16.28 4.47 1.83
CA THR A 223 -16.93 3.14 1.74
C THR A 223 -17.50 2.83 0.36
N GLU A 224 -17.79 3.86 -0.46
CA GLU A 224 -18.27 3.67 -1.83
C GLU A 224 -17.26 2.91 -2.69
N PHE A 225 -15.96 3.03 -2.40
CA PHE A 225 -14.93 2.27 -3.10
C PHE A 225 -15.09 0.76 -2.94
N LEU A 226 -15.48 0.27 -1.75
CA LEU A 226 -15.74 -1.17 -1.54
C LEU A 226 -16.85 -1.69 -2.44
N LYS A 227 -17.93 -0.91 -2.62
CA LYS A 227 -19.03 -1.26 -3.53
C LYS A 227 -18.58 -1.33 -4.98
N GLU A 228 -17.73 -0.38 -5.41
CA GLU A 228 -17.15 -0.37 -6.75
C GLU A 228 -16.22 -1.57 -7.00
N VAL A 229 -15.39 -1.93 -6.01
CA VAL A 229 -14.52 -3.11 -6.09
C VAL A 229 -15.37 -4.39 -6.17
N GLU A 230 -16.37 -4.54 -5.32
CA GLU A 230 -17.27 -5.69 -5.30
C GLU A 230 -18.02 -5.85 -6.62
N ALA A 231 -18.55 -4.77 -7.16
CA ALA A 231 -19.27 -4.79 -8.43
C ALA A 231 -18.38 -5.12 -9.64
N ARG A 232 -17.09 -4.82 -9.60
CA ARG A 232 -16.13 -5.01 -10.70
C ARG A 232 -15.40 -6.35 -10.65
N PHE A 233 -15.35 -6.99 -9.50
CA PHE A 233 -14.59 -8.23 -9.34
C PHE A 233 -15.12 -9.38 -10.22
N PRO A 234 -16.44 -9.64 -10.34
CA PRO A 234 -16.96 -10.66 -11.26
C PRO A 234 -16.54 -10.44 -12.71
N LYS A 235 -16.59 -9.19 -13.19
CA LYS A 235 -16.18 -8.84 -14.55
C LYS A 235 -14.68 -9.08 -14.77
N PHE A 236 -13.83 -8.73 -13.81
CA PHE A 236 -12.41 -9.04 -13.86
C PHE A 236 -12.17 -10.55 -13.97
N LEU A 237 -12.89 -11.36 -13.20
CA LEU A 237 -12.76 -12.82 -13.26
C LEU A 237 -13.14 -13.36 -14.64
N GLU A 238 -14.20 -12.83 -15.24
CA GLU A 238 -14.66 -13.24 -16.57
C GLU A 238 -13.72 -12.81 -17.69
N GLU A 239 -13.26 -11.55 -17.70
CA GLU A 239 -12.54 -10.95 -18.83
C GLU A 239 -11.02 -11.16 -18.75
N GLU A 240 -10.42 -11.02 -17.57
CA GLU A 240 -8.95 -11.03 -17.44
C GLU A 240 -8.41 -12.39 -17.00
N VAL A 241 -9.12 -13.09 -16.11
CA VAL A 241 -8.70 -14.42 -15.67
C VAL A 241 -8.86 -15.44 -16.79
N SER A 242 -9.86 -15.30 -17.66
CA SER A 242 -9.99 -16.15 -18.86
C SER A 242 -8.80 -16.06 -19.82
N LYS A 243 -8.16 -14.89 -19.91
CA LYS A 243 -6.98 -14.65 -20.76
C LYS A 243 -5.68 -15.09 -20.09
N ASN A 244 -5.58 -14.93 -18.76
CA ASN A 244 -4.37 -15.26 -17.99
C ASN A 244 -4.75 -15.85 -16.62
N PRO A 245 -5.20 -17.11 -16.58
CA PRO A 245 -5.75 -17.72 -15.36
C PRO A 245 -4.75 -17.78 -14.20
N ALA A 246 -3.48 -18.03 -14.49
CA ALA A 246 -2.46 -18.15 -13.47
C ALA A 246 -1.98 -16.83 -12.86
N LYS A 247 -2.03 -15.70 -13.63
CA LYS A 247 -1.30 -14.47 -13.27
C LYS A 247 -2.11 -13.19 -13.29
N ALA A 248 -3.37 -13.17 -13.83
CA ALA A 248 -4.20 -11.96 -13.84
C ALA A 248 -4.35 -11.40 -12.42
N GLU A 249 -4.23 -10.08 -12.24
CA GLU A 249 -4.35 -9.42 -10.95
C GLU A 249 -5.29 -8.21 -11.01
N PHE A 250 -6.14 -8.12 -10.03
CA PHE A 250 -7.08 -7.02 -9.81
C PHE A 250 -6.47 -6.01 -8.87
N PHE A 251 -5.80 -5.00 -9.43
CA PHE A 251 -5.05 -4.00 -8.67
C PHE A 251 -5.89 -2.77 -8.32
N LEU A 252 -5.65 -2.16 -7.16
CA LEU A 252 -6.26 -0.90 -6.74
C LEU A 252 -6.10 0.22 -7.78
N PRO A 253 -4.91 0.51 -8.34
CA PRO A 253 -4.77 1.55 -9.36
C PRO A 253 -5.58 1.29 -10.63
N MET A 254 -5.84 0.03 -11.00
CA MET A 254 -6.69 -0.29 -12.15
C MET A 254 -8.15 0.06 -11.88
N THR A 255 -8.66 -0.28 -10.69
CA THR A 255 -10.02 0.08 -10.28
C THR A 255 -10.20 1.59 -10.24
N VAL A 256 -9.26 2.31 -9.64
CA VAL A 256 -9.27 3.79 -9.62
C VAL A 256 -9.20 4.36 -11.03
N GLY A 257 -8.30 3.85 -11.88
CA GLY A 257 -8.15 4.31 -13.27
C GLY A 257 -9.42 4.11 -14.11
N ALA A 258 -10.15 3.01 -13.88
CA ALA A 258 -11.43 2.79 -14.52
C ALA A 258 -12.49 3.80 -14.06
N LEU A 259 -12.58 4.06 -12.75
CA LEU A 259 -13.51 5.04 -12.19
C LEU A 259 -13.23 6.47 -12.67
N LEU A 260 -11.95 6.86 -12.77
CA LEU A 260 -11.55 8.15 -13.35
C LEU A 260 -11.98 8.29 -14.81
N LYS A 261 -11.74 7.26 -15.62
CA LYS A 261 -12.15 7.24 -17.06
C LYS A 261 -13.67 7.29 -17.25
N GLU A 262 -14.41 6.69 -16.32
CA GLU A 262 -15.88 6.71 -16.31
C GLU A 262 -16.46 8.03 -15.76
N GLY A 263 -15.63 8.94 -15.25
CA GLY A 263 -16.05 10.17 -14.58
C GLY A 263 -16.82 9.94 -13.28
N LYS A 264 -16.66 8.76 -12.67
CA LYS A 264 -17.36 8.36 -11.44
C LYS A 264 -16.62 8.71 -10.16
N ALA A 265 -15.34 9.01 -10.24
CA ALA A 265 -14.53 9.34 -9.08
C ALA A 265 -13.58 10.51 -9.34
N THR A 266 -13.14 11.14 -8.26
CA THR A 266 -12.01 12.06 -8.25
C THR A 266 -10.96 11.54 -7.28
N VAL A 267 -9.68 11.83 -7.55
CA VAL A 267 -8.58 11.50 -6.64
C VAL A 267 -7.73 12.74 -6.41
N LYS A 268 -7.71 13.23 -5.19
CA LYS A 268 -6.80 14.31 -4.80
C LYS A 268 -5.44 13.73 -4.44
N VAL A 269 -4.37 14.26 -5.03
CA VAL A 269 -3.01 13.89 -4.67
C VAL A 269 -2.56 14.71 -3.47
N LEU A 270 -2.41 14.03 -2.32
CA LEU A 270 -1.84 14.59 -1.10
C LEU A 270 -0.32 14.47 -1.17
N ARG A 271 0.40 15.51 -0.82
CA ARG A 271 1.86 15.51 -0.89
C ARG A 271 2.46 15.19 0.47
N SER A 272 3.34 14.19 0.53
CA SER A 272 4.19 13.93 1.67
C SER A 272 5.62 14.39 1.39
N PRO A 273 6.25 15.14 2.31
CA PRO A 273 7.69 15.47 2.23
C PRO A 273 8.58 14.32 2.71
N ASP A 274 7.99 13.28 3.30
CA ASP A 274 8.74 12.20 3.92
C ASP A 274 9.53 11.40 2.88
N LYS A 275 10.66 10.86 3.32
CA LYS A 275 11.40 9.87 2.56
C LYS A 275 10.73 8.51 2.76
N TRP A 276 10.39 7.89 1.64
CA TRP A 276 9.91 6.52 1.63
C TRP A 276 11.09 5.55 1.71
N TYR A 277 10.91 4.45 2.44
CA TYR A 277 11.84 3.35 2.47
C TYR A 277 11.09 2.03 2.27
N GLY A 278 11.61 1.17 1.41
CA GLY A 278 11.11 -0.17 1.20
C GLY A 278 12.25 -1.13 1.00
N VAL A 279 12.02 -2.40 1.28
CA VAL A 279 13.00 -3.45 1.04
C VAL A 279 12.64 -4.13 -0.27
N THR A 280 13.01 -3.53 -1.40
CA THR A 280 12.81 -4.13 -2.73
C THR A 280 13.81 -5.26 -2.94
N TYR A 281 15.06 -5.00 -2.57
CA TYR A 281 16.17 -5.96 -2.60
C TYR A 281 16.64 -6.23 -1.17
N ALA A 282 17.18 -7.41 -0.90
CA ALA A 282 17.77 -7.72 0.41
C ALA A 282 18.88 -6.72 0.80
N ALA A 283 19.58 -6.17 -0.20
CA ALA A 283 20.60 -5.13 -0.02
C ALA A 283 20.05 -3.78 0.48
N ASP A 284 18.73 -3.52 0.37
CA ASP A 284 18.11 -2.29 0.89
C ASP A 284 17.93 -2.32 2.41
N LYS A 285 17.82 -3.53 3.02
CA LYS A 285 17.53 -3.68 4.45
C LYS A 285 18.51 -2.94 5.38
N PRO A 286 19.83 -2.99 5.21
CA PRO A 286 20.77 -2.25 6.04
C PRO A 286 20.50 -0.74 6.04
N GLN A 287 20.11 -0.16 4.90
CA GLN A 287 19.77 1.25 4.78
C GLN A 287 18.49 1.59 5.54
N VAL A 288 17.48 0.74 5.46
CA VAL A 288 16.22 0.90 6.23
C VAL A 288 16.48 0.86 7.72
N VAL A 289 17.23 -0.15 8.19
CA VAL A 289 17.62 -0.30 9.61
C VAL A 289 18.39 0.92 10.10
N ALA A 290 19.38 1.40 9.32
CA ALA A 290 20.17 2.57 9.67
C ALA A 290 19.30 3.83 9.76
N ALA A 291 18.37 4.03 8.81
CA ALA A 291 17.46 5.16 8.80
C ALA A 291 16.53 5.17 10.02
N LEU A 292 15.89 4.04 10.35
CA LEU A 292 14.99 3.91 11.49
C LEU A 292 15.75 4.10 12.82
N LYS A 293 16.97 3.56 12.93
CA LYS A 293 17.85 3.78 14.09
C LYS A 293 18.19 5.26 14.26
N ALA A 294 18.54 5.97 13.18
CA ALA A 294 18.82 7.39 13.22
C ALA A 294 17.57 8.18 13.68
N MET A 295 16.39 7.85 13.15
CA MET A 295 15.13 8.48 13.57
C MET A 295 14.82 8.25 15.05
N THR A 296 15.14 7.07 15.61
CA THR A 296 15.02 6.80 17.05
C THR A 296 16.01 7.64 17.85
N GLN A 297 17.25 7.77 17.40
CA GLN A 297 18.26 8.62 18.04
C GLN A 297 17.90 10.12 18.02
N GLU A 298 17.23 10.56 16.96
CA GLU A 298 16.68 11.92 16.82
C GLU A 298 15.40 12.16 17.63
N GLY A 299 14.89 11.14 18.33
CA GLY A 299 13.67 11.22 19.12
C GLY A 299 12.36 11.22 18.32
N LYS A 300 12.41 10.87 17.03
CA LYS A 300 11.20 10.69 16.20
C LYS A 300 10.39 9.46 16.62
N TYR A 301 11.08 8.42 17.08
CA TYR A 301 10.50 7.20 17.63
C TYR A 301 11.09 6.91 19.01
N PRO A 302 10.31 6.32 19.93
CA PRO A 302 10.86 5.78 21.18
C PRO A 302 11.72 4.55 20.88
N ASP A 303 12.62 4.21 21.82
CA ASP A 303 13.33 2.92 21.81
C ASP A 303 12.35 1.84 22.30
N GLY A 304 11.81 1.06 21.35
CA GLY A 304 10.66 0.19 21.57
C GLY A 304 9.32 0.93 21.39
N LEU A 305 8.68 0.71 20.23
CA LEU A 305 7.46 1.42 19.82
C LEU A 305 6.27 1.20 20.76
N TRP A 306 6.20 0.04 21.41
CA TRP A 306 5.05 -0.37 22.20
C TRP A 306 5.35 -0.49 23.71
N GLY A 307 6.48 -0.01 24.17
CA GLY A 307 6.87 0.04 25.61
C GLY A 307 7.33 -1.29 26.18
#